data_08f58146ecd1d301f7fe5d5647e9d85f
#
_entry.id   08f58146ecd1d301f7fe5d5647e9d85f
#
_cell.length_a   1.000
_cell.length_b   1.000
_cell.length_c   1.000
_cell.angle_alpha   90.00
_cell.angle_beta   90.00
_cell.angle_gamma   90.00
#
_symmetry.space_group_name_H-M   'P 1'
#
loop_
_entity.id
_entity.type
_entity.pdbx_description
1 polymer ?
#
loop_
_entity_poly.entity_id
_entity_poly.type
_entity_poly.pdbx_seq_one_letter_code
_entity_poly.pdbx_strand_id
1 'polypeptide(L)'
;MIPTMQQSYDLSGTTQAVRHRVLRNTYWLLALSMIPTVIGAFIGVSMQLPMPAGMMGFVIFMAVAFGFIFAIEKTKNSAAGVAFLLGFTFFMGLMLTPLLRHTLGYSNGGNLIMTAFGGTACIFAVMASVATVSKRDFSAMGKWLFAGVIVLILASVANIFLGMSALSIVISVMAIGIFSAFILFDVQRIINGGETNYITATLSIYLDVYNIFTSLLSLLGLGGSRD
;
A
#
# COMPACT_ATOMS: atom_id res chain seq x y z
N MET A 1 24.10 -35.05 -16.22
CA MET A 1 25.11 -34.68 -15.21
C MET A 1 24.41 -34.30 -13.93
N ILE A 2 24.64 -35.02 -12.82
CA ILE A 2 24.10 -34.72 -11.52
C ILE A 2 25.02 -33.65 -10.91
N PRO A 3 24.51 -32.45 -10.49
CA PRO A 3 25.36 -31.45 -9.92
C PRO A 3 25.98 -31.98 -8.60
N THR A 4 27.28 -31.71 -8.42
CA THR A 4 27.99 -32.09 -7.20
C THR A 4 27.42 -31.34 -5.99
N MET A 5 27.47 -31.90 -4.77
CA MET A 5 26.96 -31.27 -3.53
C MET A 5 27.49 -29.83 -3.35
N GLN A 6 28.72 -29.57 -3.72
CA GLN A 6 29.34 -28.23 -3.67
C GLN A 6 28.65 -27.22 -4.58
N GLN A 7 28.26 -27.62 -5.81
CA GLN A 7 27.46 -26.77 -6.70
C GLN A 7 26.07 -26.47 -6.17
N SER A 8 25.47 -27.42 -5.45
CA SER A 8 24.15 -27.20 -4.81
C SER A 8 24.22 -26.19 -3.65
N TYR A 9 25.31 -26.21 -2.88
CA TYR A 9 25.56 -25.22 -1.80
C TYR A 9 25.79 -23.81 -2.34
N ASP A 10 26.59 -23.67 -3.42
CA ASP A 10 26.86 -22.38 -4.05
C ASP A 10 25.60 -21.76 -4.69
N LEU A 11 24.76 -22.58 -5.32
CA LEU A 11 23.49 -22.15 -5.91
C LEU A 11 22.48 -21.72 -4.83
N SER A 12 22.44 -22.41 -3.69
CA SER A 12 21.54 -22.06 -2.58
C SER A 12 21.97 -20.75 -1.89
N GLY A 13 23.27 -20.54 -1.70
CA GLY A 13 23.83 -19.33 -1.13
C GLY A 13 23.59 -18.10 -2.00
N THR A 14 23.79 -18.21 -3.31
CA THR A 14 23.48 -17.12 -4.26
C THR A 14 22.01 -16.77 -4.31
N THR A 15 21.12 -17.76 -4.23
CA THR A 15 19.67 -17.54 -4.20
C THR A 15 19.22 -16.80 -2.94
N GLN A 16 19.76 -17.15 -1.77
CA GLN A 16 19.45 -16.42 -0.53
C GLN A 16 19.97 -14.98 -0.56
N ALA A 17 21.20 -14.75 -1.03
CA ALA A 17 21.77 -13.40 -1.14
C ALA A 17 20.93 -12.50 -2.07
N VAL A 18 20.39 -13.05 -3.16
CA VAL A 18 19.49 -12.32 -4.07
C VAL A 18 18.18 -11.92 -3.35
N ARG A 19 17.54 -12.85 -2.65
CA ARG A 19 16.29 -12.58 -1.90
C ARG A 19 16.48 -11.49 -0.83
N HIS A 20 17.56 -11.56 -0.05
CA HIS A 20 17.89 -10.53 0.94
C HIS A 20 18.13 -9.16 0.30
N ARG A 21 18.76 -9.12 -0.89
CA ARG A 21 18.97 -7.88 -1.63
C ARG A 21 17.63 -7.28 -2.10
N VAL A 22 16.74 -8.11 -2.66
CA VAL A 22 15.40 -7.66 -3.08
C VAL A 22 14.64 -7.09 -1.90
N LEU A 23 14.55 -7.80 -0.78
CA LEU A 23 13.84 -7.36 0.42
C LEU A 23 14.40 -6.02 0.96
N ARG A 24 15.71 -5.91 1.07
CA ARG A 24 16.37 -4.68 1.52
C ARG A 24 16.09 -3.51 0.58
N ASN A 25 16.22 -3.71 -0.73
CA ASN A 25 15.97 -2.66 -1.71
C ASN A 25 14.48 -2.26 -1.73
N THR A 26 13.57 -3.21 -1.54
CA THR A 26 12.13 -2.95 -1.39
C THR A 26 11.86 -2.03 -0.21
N TYR A 27 12.43 -2.30 0.97
CA TYR A 27 12.22 -1.45 2.14
C TYR A 27 12.85 -0.06 1.99
N TRP A 28 14.03 0.05 1.37
CA TRP A 28 14.63 1.34 1.07
C TRP A 28 13.79 2.15 0.07
N LEU A 29 13.32 1.52 -0.99
CA LEU A 29 12.50 2.20 -1.98
C LEU A 29 11.12 2.54 -1.42
N LEU A 30 10.56 1.69 -0.55
CA LEU A 30 9.31 1.99 0.18
C LEU A 30 9.48 3.23 1.06
N ALA A 31 10.55 3.30 1.86
CA ALA A 31 10.83 4.47 2.67
C ALA A 31 11.02 5.74 1.81
N LEU A 32 11.75 5.62 0.70
CA LEU A 32 11.94 6.73 -0.25
C LEU A 32 10.60 7.18 -0.87
N SER A 33 9.70 6.26 -1.17
CA SER A 33 8.40 6.56 -1.78
C SER A 33 7.43 7.31 -0.85
N MET A 34 7.68 7.29 0.46
CA MET A 34 6.90 8.11 1.41
C MET A 34 7.17 9.61 1.22
N ILE A 35 8.37 10.00 0.78
CA ILE A 35 8.73 11.41 0.58
C ILE A 35 7.83 12.07 -0.49
N PRO A 36 7.75 11.58 -1.73
CA PRO A 36 6.85 12.16 -2.72
C PRO A 36 5.36 12.06 -2.32
N THR A 37 4.97 11.03 -1.57
CA THR A 37 3.60 10.94 -1.04
C THR A 37 3.29 12.10 -0.09
N VAL A 38 4.20 12.40 0.85
CA VAL A 38 4.05 13.53 1.79
C VAL A 38 4.06 14.86 1.04
N ILE A 39 4.96 15.02 0.07
CA ILE A 39 5.01 16.24 -0.76
C ILE A 39 3.71 16.44 -1.54
N GLY A 40 3.19 15.38 -2.18
CA GLY A 40 1.92 15.42 -2.91
C GLY A 40 0.74 15.78 -2.00
N ALA A 41 0.66 15.16 -0.82
CA ALA A 41 -0.36 15.45 0.18
C ALA A 41 -0.28 16.89 0.68
N PHE A 42 0.93 17.39 0.97
CA PHE A 42 1.16 18.76 1.41
C PHE A 42 0.75 19.79 0.33
N ILE A 43 1.16 19.56 -0.92
CA ILE A 43 0.78 20.43 -2.05
C ILE A 43 -0.73 20.44 -2.23
N GLY A 44 -1.37 19.26 -2.23
CA GLY A 44 -2.81 19.14 -2.39
C GLY A 44 -3.60 19.88 -1.33
N VAL A 45 -3.19 19.77 -0.06
CA VAL A 45 -3.83 20.45 1.06
C VAL A 45 -3.56 21.95 1.04
N SER A 46 -2.30 22.38 0.86
CA SER A 46 -1.89 23.79 0.91
C SER A 46 -2.45 24.61 -0.24
N MET A 47 -2.46 24.06 -1.45
CA MET A 47 -2.98 24.73 -2.64
C MET A 47 -4.50 24.56 -2.81
N GLN A 48 -5.15 23.85 -1.90
CA GLN A 48 -6.59 23.55 -1.93
C GLN A 48 -7.05 23.00 -3.28
N LEU A 49 -6.24 22.10 -3.86
CA LEU A 49 -6.51 21.55 -5.18
C LEU A 49 -7.93 20.94 -5.25
N PRO A 50 -8.72 21.33 -6.27
CA PRO A 50 -10.01 20.72 -6.47
C PRO A 50 -9.81 19.27 -6.95
N MET A 51 -10.28 18.33 -6.15
CA MET A 51 -10.26 16.91 -6.52
C MET A 51 -11.62 16.49 -7.06
N PRO A 52 -11.67 15.79 -8.20
CA PRO A 52 -12.91 15.24 -8.71
C PRO A 52 -13.53 14.32 -7.66
N ALA A 53 -14.82 14.46 -7.41
CA ALA A 53 -15.54 13.67 -6.42
C ALA A 53 -16.55 12.71 -7.08
N GLY A 54 -17.09 11.79 -6.29
CA GLY A 54 -18.10 10.84 -6.73
C GLY A 54 -17.57 9.85 -7.78
N MET A 55 -18.46 9.36 -8.63
CA MET A 55 -18.12 8.34 -9.63
C MET A 55 -17.10 8.83 -10.66
N MET A 56 -17.18 10.11 -11.11
CA MET A 56 -16.23 10.66 -12.05
C MET A 56 -14.82 10.72 -11.45
N GLY A 57 -14.69 11.15 -10.19
CA GLY A 57 -13.41 11.15 -9.47
C GLY A 57 -12.83 9.75 -9.34
N PHE A 58 -13.67 8.77 -9.04
CA PHE A 58 -13.26 7.37 -8.96
C PHE A 58 -12.74 6.86 -10.32
N VAL A 59 -13.44 7.12 -11.42
CA VAL A 59 -13.02 6.67 -12.77
C VAL A 59 -11.70 7.33 -13.18
N ILE A 60 -11.55 8.64 -12.94
CA ILE A 60 -10.30 9.36 -13.24
C ILE A 60 -9.14 8.79 -12.41
N PHE A 61 -9.36 8.60 -11.10
CA PHE A 61 -8.37 7.98 -10.21
C PHE A 61 -7.93 6.61 -10.72
N MET A 62 -8.88 5.74 -11.05
CA MET A 62 -8.59 4.40 -11.56
C MET A 62 -7.81 4.44 -12.88
N ALA A 63 -8.20 5.31 -13.82
CA ALA A 63 -7.52 5.44 -15.11
C ALA A 63 -6.06 5.87 -14.93
N VAL A 64 -5.81 6.88 -14.10
CA VAL A 64 -4.45 7.37 -13.84
C VAL A 64 -3.63 6.34 -13.06
N ALA A 65 -4.21 5.71 -12.03
CA ALA A 65 -3.54 4.69 -11.23
C ALA A 65 -3.13 3.48 -12.08
N PHE A 66 -4.03 2.95 -12.90
CA PHE A 66 -3.71 1.85 -13.82
C PHE A 66 -2.67 2.26 -14.87
N GLY A 67 -2.72 3.49 -15.36
CA GLY A 67 -1.70 4.03 -16.26
C GLY A 67 -0.30 3.99 -15.65
N PHE A 68 -0.17 4.44 -14.40
CA PHE A 68 1.09 4.34 -13.65
C PHE A 68 1.52 2.89 -13.39
N ILE A 69 0.61 2.02 -12.92
CA ILE A 69 0.90 0.61 -12.67
C ILE A 69 1.42 -0.06 -13.95
N PHE A 70 0.78 0.19 -15.08
CA PHE A 70 1.21 -0.33 -16.37
C PHE A 70 2.59 0.20 -16.79
N ALA A 71 2.85 1.51 -16.59
CA ALA A 71 4.15 2.10 -16.88
C ALA A 71 5.26 1.51 -15.99
N ILE A 72 4.98 1.35 -14.68
CA ILE A 72 5.89 0.72 -13.72
C ILE A 72 6.20 -0.73 -14.16
N GLU A 73 5.17 -1.51 -14.48
CA GLU A 73 5.34 -2.91 -14.89
C GLU A 73 6.19 -3.04 -16.16
N LYS A 74 5.99 -2.16 -17.14
CA LYS A 74 6.81 -2.12 -18.37
C LYS A 74 8.26 -1.71 -18.14
N THR A 75 8.52 -0.90 -17.12
CA THR A 75 9.84 -0.30 -16.87
C THR A 75 10.53 -0.82 -15.62
N LYS A 76 9.97 -1.83 -14.95
CA LYS A 76 10.43 -2.37 -13.66
C LYS A 76 11.88 -2.85 -13.61
N ASN A 77 12.52 -3.06 -14.76
CA ASN A 77 13.91 -3.48 -14.85
C ASN A 77 14.86 -2.31 -15.17
N SER A 78 14.41 -1.07 -15.08
CA SER A 78 15.19 0.12 -15.38
C SER A 78 15.00 1.22 -14.35
N ALA A 79 15.87 2.23 -14.38
CA ALA A 79 15.73 3.42 -13.53
C ALA A 79 14.40 4.18 -13.78
N ALA A 80 13.84 4.08 -14.98
CA ALA A 80 12.53 4.66 -15.31
C ALA A 80 11.41 4.05 -14.44
N GLY A 81 11.50 2.76 -14.08
CA GLY A 81 10.53 2.13 -13.19
C GLY A 81 10.51 2.77 -11.79
N VAL A 82 11.69 3.14 -11.27
CA VAL A 82 11.79 3.88 -10.00
C VAL A 82 11.15 5.28 -10.15
N ALA A 83 11.44 5.98 -11.25
CA ALA A 83 10.87 7.31 -11.49
C ALA A 83 9.33 7.26 -11.61
N PHE A 84 8.79 6.29 -12.34
CA PHE A 84 7.34 6.09 -12.42
C PHE A 84 6.73 5.72 -11.07
N LEU A 85 7.40 4.89 -10.25
CA LEU A 85 6.94 4.56 -8.91
C LEU A 85 6.89 5.81 -8.03
N LEU A 86 7.94 6.63 -8.03
CA LEU A 86 7.96 7.89 -7.26
C LEU A 86 6.89 8.89 -7.76
N GLY A 87 6.69 8.98 -9.08
CA GLY A 87 5.59 9.75 -9.65
C GLY A 87 4.21 9.25 -9.24
N PHE A 88 4.04 7.93 -9.21
CA PHE A 88 2.81 7.29 -8.72
C PHE A 88 2.56 7.60 -7.24
N THR A 89 3.57 7.47 -6.39
CA THR A 89 3.41 7.75 -4.95
C THR A 89 3.15 9.23 -4.65
N PHE A 90 3.70 10.15 -5.47
CA PHE A 90 3.34 11.57 -5.44
C PHE A 90 1.86 11.77 -5.82
N PHE A 91 1.40 11.13 -6.90
CA PHE A 91 -0.01 11.16 -7.30
C PHE A 91 -0.92 10.62 -6.19
N MET A 92 -0.56 9.50 -5.57
CA MET A 92 -1.30 8.94 -4.43
C MET A 92 -1.36 9.92 -3.25
N GLY A 93 -0.26 10.66 -3.00
CA GLY A 93 -0.23 11.75 -2.01
C GLY A 93 -1.25 12.86 -2.33
N LEU A 94 -1.33 13.31 -3.60
CA LEU A 94 -2.36 14.25 -4.02
C LEU A 94 -3.77 13.73 -3.75
N MET A 95 -4.01 12.43 -3.98
CA MET A 95 -5.31 11.80 -3.75
C MET A 95 -5.72 11.72 -2.28
N LEU A 96 -4.78 11.88 -1.33
CA LEU A 96 -5.10 12.01 0.10
C LEU A 96 -5.75 13.36 0.45
N THR A 97 -5.68 14.36 -0.41
CA THR A 97 -6.13 15.74 -0.13
C THR A 97 -7.54 15.82 0.45
N PRO A 98 -8.58 15.19 -0.12
CA PRO A 98 -9.93 15.30 0.43
C PRO A 98 -10.03 14.74 1.85
N LEU A 99 -9.42 13.57 2.10
CA LEU A 99 -9.43 12.91 3.39
C LEU A 99 -8.66 13.73 4.44
N LEU A 100 -7.47 14.22 4.10
CA LEU A 100 -6.68 15.04 5.00
C LEU A 100 -7.36 16.37 5.32
N ARG A 101 -7.94 17.06 4.33
CA ARG A 101 -8.68 18.31 4.56
C ARG A 101 -9.89 18.09 5.46
N HIS A 102 -10.63 17.02 5.25
CA HIS A 102 -11.75 16.65 6.11
C HIS A 102 -11.26 16.43 7.56
N THR A 103 -10.18 15.66 7.74
CA THR A 103 -9.62 15.37 9.06
C THR A 103 -9.03 16.62 9.73
N LEU A 104 -8.32 17.47 8.99
CA LEU A 104 -7.76 18.72 9.51
C LEU A 104 -8.84 19.75 9.90
N GLY A 105 -10.08 19.56 9.48
CA GLY A 105 -11.23 20.35 9.93
C GLY A 105 -11.69 20.03 11.34
N TYR A 106 -11.18 18.98 11.99
CA TYR A 106 -11.42 18.68 13.40
C TYR A 106 -10.40 19.40 14.30
N SER A 107 -10.79 19.76 15.52
CA SER A 107 -9.90 20.41 16.52
C SER A 107 -8.64 19.59 16.82
N ASN A 108 -8.75 18.26 16.77
CA ASN A 108 -7.66 17.31 16.99
C ASN A 108 -7.12 16.66 15.69
N GLY A 109 -7.42 17.23 14.52
CA GLY A 109 -7.13 16.61 13.22
C GLY A 109 -5.68 16.22 13.02
N GLY A 110 -4.72 17.03 13.44
CA GLY A 110 -3.30 16.69 13.41
C GLY A 110 -2.96 15.43 14.20
N ASN A 111 -3.54 15.27 15.40
CA ASN A 111 -3.35 14.09 16.23
C ASN A 111 -3.95 12.83 15.58
N LEU A 112 -5.10 12.94 14.92
CA LEU A 112 -5.72 11.83 14.21
C LEU A 112 -4.82 11.33 13.06
N ILE A 113 -4.23 12.25 12.30
CA ILE A 113 -3.29 11.92 11.22
C ILE A 113 -2.05 11.22 11.78
N MET A 114 -1.46 11.75 12.85
CA MET A 114 -0.30 11.14 13.51
C MET A 114 -0.62 9.74 14.06
N THR A 115 -1.81 9.56 14.65
CA THR A 115 -2.28 8.27 15.17
C THR A 115 -2.47 7.26 14.04
N ALA A 116 -3.09 7.66 12.92
CA ALA A 116 -3.23 6.82 11.74
C ALA A 116 -1.86 6.40 11.17
N PHE A 117 -0.93 7.35 11.08
CA PHE A 117 0.43 7.09 10.61
C PHE A 117 1.18 6.11 11.52
N GLY A 118 1.17 6.37 12.84
CA GLY A 118 1.79 5.49 13.83
C GLY A 118 1.18 4.10 13.86
N GLY A 119 -0.16 4.00 13.79
CA GLY A 119 -0.88 2.75 13.71
C GLY A 119 -0.52 1.95 12.45
N THR A 120 -0.43 2.62 11.30
CA THR A 120 -0.01 1.99 10.03
C THR A 120 1.42 1.46 10.12
N ALA A 121 2.34 2.26 10.66
CA ALA A 121 3.74 1.84 10.84
C ALA A 121 3.85 0.64 11.80
N CYS A 122 3.06 0.62 12.87
CA CYS A 122 3.00 -0.49 13.81
C CYS A 122 2.48 -1.77 13.15
N ILE A 123 1.37 -1.69 12.40
CA ILE A 123 0.82 -2.83 11.66
C ILE A 123 1.85 -3.35 10.66
N PHE A 124 2.47 -2.47 9.88
CA PHE A 124 3.51 -2.86 8.93
C PHE A 124 4.67 -3.59 9.62
N ALA A 125 5.20 -3.03 10.71
CA ALA A 125 6.32 -3.63 11.45
C ALA A 125 5.96 -5.02 11.99
N VAL A 126 4.76 -5.17 12.56
CA VAL A 126 4.27 -6.46 13.09
C VAL A 126 4.12 -7.48 11.96
N MET A 127 3.41 -7.13 10.87
CA MET A 127 3.15 -8.05 9.77
C MET A 127 4.42 -8.45 9.02
N ALA A 128 5.33 -7.51 8.76
CA ALA A 128 6.64 -7.79 8.16
C ALA A 128 7.51 -8.67 9.06
N SER A 129 7.46 -8.48 10.38
CA SER A 129 8.17 -9.34 11.34
C SER A 129 7.60 -10.76 11.36
N VAL A 130 6.27 -10.88 11.39
CA VAL A 130 5.60 -12.20 11.33
C VAL A 130 5.93 -12.91 10.01
N ALA A 131 5.94 -12.20 8.87
CA ALA A 131 6.33 -12.76 7.58
C ALA A 131 7.75 -13.33 7.58
N THR A 132 8.66 -12.64 8.29
CA THR A 132 10.08 -13.02 8.33
C THR A 132 10.35 -14.20 9.26
N VAL A 133 9.65 -14.28 10.39
CA VAL A 133 9.90 -15.30 11.43
C VAL A 133 9.03 -16.54 11.25
N SER A 134 7.85 -16.40 10.64
CA SER A 134 6.91 -17.50 10.49
C SER A 134 7.42 -18.57 9.53
N LYS A 135 7.33 -19.82 9.96
CA LYS A 135 7.60 -21.00 9.13
C LYS A 135 6.37 -21.44 8.29
N ARG A 136 5.23 -20.78 8.49
CA ARG A 136 4.01 -21.08 7.73
C ARG A 136 4.10 -20.48 6.33
N ASP A 137 3.59 -21.20 5.34
CA ASP A 137 3.44 -20.71 3.98
C ASP A 137 2.07 -20.04 3.83
N PHE A 138 2.09 -18.74 3.54
CA PHE A 138 0.88 -17.95 3.32
C PHE A 138 0.54 -17.78 1.83
N SER A 139 1.26 -18.46 0.92
CA SER A 139 1.06 -18.34 -0.54
C SER A 139 -0.38 -18.66 -0.97
N ALA A 140 -1.05 -19.58 -0.27
CA ALA A 140 -2.45 -19.93 -0.55
C ALA A 140 -3.45 -18.79 -0.25
N MET A 141 -3.07 -17.82 0.61
CA MET A 141 -3.95 -16.70 0.99
C MET A 141 -4.17 -15.71 -0.16
N GLY A 142 -3.23 -15.59 -1.11
CA GLY A 142 -3.28 -14.57 -2.16
C GLY A 142 -4.60 -14.56 -2.94
N LYS A 143 -5.16 -15.72 -3.27
CA LYS A 143 -6.45 -15.81 -3.97
C LYS A 143 -7.62 -15.27 -3.14
N TRP A 144 -7.66 -15.57 -1.86
CA TRP A 144 -8.71 -15.12 -0.95
C TRP A 144 -8.59 -13.62 -0.65
N LEU A 145 -7.36 -13.13 -0.49
CA LEU A 145 -7.10 -11.70 -0.30
C LEU A 145 -7.51 -10.90 -1.54
N PHE A 146 -7.17 -11.40 -2.73
CA PHE A 146 -7.60 -10.77 -3.98
C PHE A 146 -9.13 -10.72 -4.12
N ALA A 147 -9.83 -11.82 -3.80
CA ALA A 147 -11.28 -11.83 -3.77
C ALA A 147 -11.82 -10.79 -2.75
N GLY A 148 -11.19 -10.68 -1.58
CA GLY A 148 -11.53 -9.69 -0.58
C GLY A 148 -11.40 -8.25 -1.09
N VAL A 149 -10.35 -7.94 -1.84
CA VAL A 149 -10.17 -6.60 -2.47
C VAL A 149 -11.27 -6.32 -3.48
N ILE A 150 -11.66 -7.31 -4.30
CA ILE A 150 -12.78 -7.13 -5.24
C ILE A 150 -14.06 -6.77 -4.48
N VAL A 151 -14.36 -7.48 -3.38
CA VAL A 151 -15.52 -7.18 -2.53
C VAL A 151 -15.42 -5.77 -1.94
N LEU A 152 -14.24 -5.35 -1.46
CA LEU A 152 -14.02 -4.00 -0.95
C LEU A 152 -14.28 -2.93 -2.01
N ILE A 153 -13.78 -3.14 -3.23
CA ILE A 153 -13.99 -2.20 -4.35
C ILE A 153 -15.49 -2.09 -4.67
N LEU A 154 -16.17 -3.22 -4.80
CA LEU A 154 -17.60 -3.24 -5.08
C LEU A 154 -18.42 -2.57 -3.97
N ALA A 155 -18.09 -2.85 -2.70
CA ALA A 155 -18.73 -2.21 -1.55
C ALA A 155 -18.45 -0.70 -1.52
N SER A 156 -17.22 -0.27 -1.85
CA SER A 156 -16.86 1.15 -1.92
C SER A 156 -17.59 1.88 -3.03
N VAL A 157 -17.70 1.27 -4.21
CA VAL A 157 -18.49 1.80 -5.33
C VAL A 157 -19.97 1.90 -4.93
N ALA A 158 -20.54 0.86 -4.34
CA ALA A 158 -21.93 0.89 -3.86
C ALA A 158 -22.12 2.03 -2.83
N ASN A 159 -21.15 2.23 -1.94
CA ASN A 159 -21.25 3.27 -0.92
C ASN A 159 -21.16 4.71 -1.48
N ILE A 160 -20.58 4.92 -2.66
CA ILE A 160 -20.64 6.21 -3.36
C ILE A 160 -22.08 6.64 -3.62
N PHE A 161 -22.95 5.67 -3.96
CA PHE A 161 -24.37 5.91 -4.22
C PHE A 161 -25.22 5.92 -2.95
N LEU A 162 -24.89 5.04 -1.99
CA LEU A 162 -25.67 4.86 -0.76
C LEU A 162 -25.40 5.93 0.28
N GLY A 163 -24.17 6.47 0.32
CA GLY A 163 -23.75 7.50 1.29
C GLY A 163 -23.82 7.04 2.75
N MET A 164 -23.73 5.73 3.03
CA MET A 164 -23.91 5.16 4.36
C MET A 164 -22.65 5.19 5.19
N SER A 165 -22.61 5.97 6.29
CA SER A 165 -21.48 6.01 7.20
C SER A 165 -21.18 4.65 7.85
N ALA A 166 -22.22 3.88 8.19
CA ALA A 166 -22.05 2.52 8.74
C ALA A 166 -21.32 1.60 7.77
N LEU A 167 -21.63 1.67 6.46
CA LEU A 167 -20.95 0.88 5.44
C LEU A 167 -19.48 1.32 5.28
N SER A 168 -19.20 2.63 5.38
CA SER A 168 -17.81 3.15 5.37
C SER A 168 -16.99 2.58 6.51
N ILE A 169 -17.56 2.46 7.72
CA ILE A 169 -16.89 1.84 8.87
C ILE A 169 -16.55 0.38 8.57
N VAL A 170 -17.51 -0.39 8.09
CA VAL A 170 -17.30 -1.82 7.78
C VAL A 170 -16.23 -1.98 6.71
N ILE A 171 -16.28 -1.20 5.62
CA ILE A 171 -15.27 -1.22 4.55
C ILE A 171 -13.88 -0.92 5.12
N SER A 172 -13.75 0.11 5.96
CA SER A 172 -12.47 0.51 6.53
C SER A 172 -11.89 -0.58 7.45
N VAL A 173 -12.71 -1.17 8.33
CA VAL A 173 -12.27 -2.27 9.21
C VAL A 173 -11.82 -3.49 8.40
N MET A 174 -12.61 -3.87 7.40
CA MET A 174 -12.24 -4.99 6.53
C MET A 174 -10.98 -4.69 5.71
N ALA A 175 -10.82 -3.46 5.22
CA ALA A 175 -9.65 -3.03 4.47
C ALA A 175 -8.38 -3.13 5.33
N ILE A 176 -8.40 -2.66 6.58
CA ILE A 176 -7.26 -2.80 7.50
C ILE A 176 -6.89 -4.29 7.65
N GLY A 177 -7.85 -5.18 7.86
CA GLY A 177 -7.60 -6.61 8.00
C GLY A 177 -7.01 -7.25 6.73
N ILE A 178 -7.61 -6.97 5.57
CA ILE A 178 -7.20 -7.53 4.29
C ILE A 178 -5.81 -7.02 3.88
N PHE A 179 -5.54 -5.71 3.95
CA PHE A 179 -4.26 -5.15 3.56
C PHE A 179 -3.14 -5.46 4.57
N SER A 180 -3.46 -5.64 5.85
CA SER A 180 -2.50 -6.20 6.81
C SER A 180 -2.08 -7.62 6.44
N ALA A 181 -3.02 -8.46 6.02
CA ALA A 181 -2.73 -9.81 5.55
C ALA A 181 -1.98 -9.80 4.20
N PHE A 182 -2.20 -8.78 3.32
CA PHE A 182 -1.41 -8.60 2.11
C PHE A 182 0.05 -8.25 2.42
N ILE A 183 0.34 -7.39 3.40
CA ILE A 183 1.73 -7.11 3.82
C ILE A 183 2.43 -8.42 4.19
N LEU A 184 1.77 -9.28 5.00
CA LEU A 184 2.30 -10.58 5.38
C LEU A 184 2.59 -11.46 4.15
N PHE A 185 1.62 -11.54 3.23
CA PHE A 185 1.72 -12.32 1.99
C PHE A 185 2.83 -11.79 1.07
N ASP A 186 2.89 -10.47 0.82
CA ASP A 186 3.84 -9.86 -0.11
C ASP A 186 5.28 -9.92 0.39
N VAL A 187 5.50 -9.66 1.69
CA VAL A 187 6.83 -9.81 2.29
C VAL A 187 7.28 -11.28 2.23
N GLN A 188 6.39 -12.23 2.55
CA GLN A 188 6.74 -13.63 2.47
C GLN A 188 6.98 -14.09 1.03
N ARG A 189 6.25 -13.55 0.06
CA ARG A 189 6.46 -13.81 -1.37
C ARG A 189 7.87 -13.41 -1.82
N ILE A 190 8.41 -12.29 -1.32
CA ILE A 190 9.80 -11.89 -1.57
C ILE A 190 10.76 -12.89 -0.92
N ILE A 191 10.55 -13.24 0.35
CA ILE A 191 11.40 -14.16 1.11
C ILE A 191 11.44 -15.54 0.46
N ASN A 192 10.31 -16.02 -0.04
CA ASN A 192 10.21 -17.33 -0.72
C ASN A 192 10.68 -17.29 -2.18
N GLY A 193 11.03 -16.10 -2.72
CA GLY A 193 11.51 -15.94 -4.09
C GLY A 193 10.42 -15.95 -5.15
N GLY A 194 9.16 -15.79 -4.76
CA GLY A 194 8.02 -15.62 -5.67
C GLY A 194 7.92 -14.21 -6.26
N GLU A 195 8.61 -13.24 -5.65
CA GLU A 195 8.83 -11.91 -6.21
C GLU A 195 10.32 -11.58 -6.17
N THR A 196 10.86 -11.22 -7.32
CA THR A 196 12.29 -11.00 -7.50
C THR A 196 12.62 -9.57 -7.94
N ASN A 197 11.60 -8.78 -8.26
CA ASN A 197 11.77 -7.38 -8.63
C ASN A 197 11.40 -6.46 -7.47
N TYR A 198 12.36 -5.68 -6.98
CA TYR A 198 12.15 -4.79 -5.84
C TYR A 198 11.21 -3.62 -6.14
N ILE A 199 11.03 -3.20 -7.42
CA ILE A 199 10.13 -2.10 -7.80
C ILE A 199 8.67 -2.56 -7.70
N THR A 200 8.35 -3.73 -8.27
CA THR A 200 7.00 -4.32 -8.17
C THR A 200 6.67 -4.72 -6.74
N ALA A 201 7.63 -5.28 -6.00
CA ALA A 201 7.49 -5.56 -4.57
C ALA A 201 7.19 -4.29 -3.75
N THR A 202 7.90 -3.20 -4.04
CA THR A 202 7.64 -1.90 -3.39
C THR A 202 6.25 -1.37 -3.71
N LEU A 203 5.82 -1.46 -4.98
CA LEU A 203 4.49 -1.02 -5.40
C LEU A 203 3.40 -1.76 -4.61
N SER A 204 3.48 -3.09 -4.52
CA SER A 204 2.50 -3.89 -3.78
C SER A 204 2.42 -3.48 -2.32
N ILE A 205 3.56 -3.50 -1.61
CA ILE A 205 3.61 -3.15 -0.18
C ILE A 205 3.20 -1.68 0.06
N TYR A 206 3.57 -0.77 -0.85
CA TYR A 206 3.14 0.62 -0.77
C TYR A 206 1.61 0.76 -0.82
N LEU A 207 0.95 0.05 -1.73
CA LEU A 207 -0.51 0.05 -1.84
C LEU A 207 -1.17 -0.50 -0.56
N ASP A 208 -0.61 -1.54 0.04
CA ASP A 208 -1.12 -2.08 1.31
C ASP A 208 -1.02 -1.05 2.43
N VAL A 209 0.16 -0.45 2.61
CA VAL A 209 0.42 0.59 3.61
C VAL A 209 -0.49 1.80 3.40
N TYR A 210 -0.66 2.25 2.16
CA TYR A 210 -1.53 3.37 1.80
C TYR A 210 -3.00 3.08 2.15
N ASN A 211 -3.50 1.87 1.83
CA ASN A 211 -4.87 1.48 2.12
C ASN A 211 -5.13 1.33 3.63
N ILE A 212 -4.16 0.81 4.38
CA ILE A 212 -4.25 0.75 5.85
C ILE A 212 -4.31 2.18 6.43
N PHE A 213 -3.42 3.07 5.98
CA PHE A 213 -3.39 4.46 6.44
C PHE A 213 -4.71 5.18 6.18
N THR A 214 -5.22 5.13 4.95
CA THR A 214 -6.48 5.79 4.58
C THR A 214 -7.67 5.22 5.34
N SER A 215 -7.69 3.90 5.57
CA SER A 215 -8.74 3.23 6.33
C SER A 215 -8.70 3.59 7.81
N LEU A 216 -7.51 3.60 8.42
CA LEU A 216 -7.33 4.04 9.82
C LEU A 216 -7.73 5.51 9.98
N LEU A 217 -7.27 6.38 9.08
CA LEU A 217 -7.58 7.80 9.13
C LEU A 217 -9.08 8.05 8.95
N SER A 218 -9.74 7.31 8.06
CA SER A 218 -11.19 7.36 7.86
C SER A 218 -11.94 6.96 9.13
N LEU A 219 -11.55 5.86 9.80
CA LEU A 219 -12.17 5.41 11.05
C LEU A 219 -11.97 6.43 12.19
N LEU A 220 -10.76 6.94 12.35
CA LEU A 220 -10.44 7.93 13.37
C LEU A 220 -11.18 9.25 13.13
N GLY A 221 -11.33 9.64 11.85
CA GLY A 221 -12.09 10.83 11.46
C GLY A 221 -13.58 10.73 11.75
N LEU A 222 -14.15 9.52 11.76
CA LEU A 222 -15.56 9.31 12.15
C LEU A 222 -15.79 9.49 13.66
N GLY A 223 -14.74 9.32 14.48
CA GLY A 223 -14.77 9.56 15.92
C GLY A 223 -14.28 10.96 16.32
N GLY A 224 -13.90 11.80 15.37
CA GLY A 224 -13.42 13.17 15.62
C GLY A 224 -14.54 14.08 16.12
N SER A 225 -14.28 14.84 17.19
CA SER A 225 -15.22 15.85 17.67
C SER A 225 -15.08 17.13 16.83
N ARG A 226 -16.20 17.62 16.34
CA ARG A 226 -16.36 18.97 15.82
C ARG A 226 -16.83 19.84 16.99
N ASP A 227 -15.90 20.42 17.72
CA ASP A 227 -16.20 21.50 18.67
C ASP A 227 -16.07 22.85 18.00
#